data_4329033ad6e8289986232f256a40de7d
#
_entry.id   4329033ad6e8289986232f256a40de7d
#
_cell.length_a   1.000
_cell.length_b   1.000
_cell.length_c   1.000
_cell.angle_alpha   90.00
_cell.angle_beta   90.00
_cell.angle_gamma   90.00
#
_symmetry.space_group_name_H-M   'P 1'
#
loop_
_entity.id
_entity.type
_entity.pdbx_description
1 polymer ?
#
loop_
_entity_poly.entity_id
_entity_poly.type
_entity_poly.pdbx_seq_one_letter_code
_entity_poly.pdbx_strand_id
1 'polypeptide(L)'
;MRFILGLCALISGMPFTKIVNSEAGSVEPPSMLEKVVLTQIENGSVGQTPHSGYVNGSYYKTAEPANGYLDDGTGKYFFKDGKRQSGLQTIGSKTYYFDSVTNLAVKNQLKSVDKHTYYLASDGSVQYRINGNFQTKLIAHRGASNLAPENSIPAFQLAKGSYGAETDIWLTKDKQWVVSHDGTIDRMTNGHGAIKDLTLAQIKQYHIDSGVNVGKYQSLTLPTLKEYLTEMSNNNLRPIIEIKQPASQMSDGDVQNLIAAVKNAGLYNNSTIISLQCEALKHVYALDKKISLELLWDSASDPVQLSEKLNELGPKAGLDINGKKLTSQTIQALRQQGRRLNVWTISPSEFPYYIGLGVDEITTDANSFSLN
;
A
#
# COMPACT_ATOMS: atom_id res chain seq x y z
N MET A 1 32.61 -5.51 -8.57
CA MET A 1 33.79 -5.88 -9.36
C MET A 1 33.99 -4.84 -10.45
N ARG A 2 35.14 -4.19 -10.46
CA ARG A 2 35.55 -3.13 -11.41
C ARG A 2 34.59 -1.93 -11.49
N PHE A 3 34.96 -0.86 -10.80
CA PHE A 3 34.84 0.54 -11.28
C PHE A 3 35.16 1.49 -10.11
N ILE A 4 36.40 1.61 -9.71
CA ILE A 4 36.98 2.80 -9.08
C ILE A 4 38.46 2.82 -9.46
N LEU A 5 38.73 3.11 -10.71
CA LEU A 5 40.11 3.31 -11.20
C LEU A 5 40.22 4.52 -12.13
N GLY A 6 39.19 5.38 -12.16
CA GLY A 6 39.13 6.47 -13.13
C GLY A 6 39.37 7.88 -12.58
N LEU A 7 39.43 8.09 -11.27
CA LEU A 7 39.44 9.45 -10.73
C LEU A 7 40.78 9.87 -10.08
N CYS A 8 41.78 9.00 -10.05
CA CYS A 8 43.07 9.35 -9.46
C CYS A 8 44.16 9.78 -10.45
N ALA A 9 43.88 9.91 -11.75
CA ALA A 9 44.88 10.15 -12.78
C ALA A 9 45.15 11.61 -13.11
N LEU A 10 44.57 12.58 -12.40
CA LEU A 10 44.76 14.01 -12.68
C LEU A 10 45.52 14.83 -11.61
N ILE A 11 46.16 14.16 -10.68
CA ILE A 11 47.05 14.87 -9.72
C ILE A 11 48.45 14.34 -9.89
N SER A 12 49.23 15.03 -10.73
CA SER A 12 50.64 14.74 -10.92
C SER A 12 51.40 15.11 -9.63
N GLY A 13 52.06 14.12 -9.01
CA GLY A 13 53.08 14.36 -8.00
C GLY A 13 52.90 13.70 -6.63
N MET A 14 51.97 12.78 -6.43
CA MET A 14 51.84 12.09 -5.14
C MET A 14 52.22 10.59 -5.24
N PRO A 15 52.91 10.02 -4.24
CA PRO A 15 53.21 8.61 -4.21
C PRO A 15 51.96 7.80 -3.88
N PHE A 16 51.65 6.81 -4.72
CA PHE A 16 50.54 5.86 -4.52
C PHE A 16 50.86 4.92 -3.35
N THR A 17 50.06 4.93 -2.32
CA THR A 17 50.04 3.85 -1.33
C THR A 17 49.05 2.79 -1.81
N LYS A 18 49.48 1.54 -1.93
CA LYS A 18 48.75 0.41 -2.43
C LYS A 18 47.53 0.12 -1.55
N ILE A 19 46.35 0.21 -2.12
CA ILE A 19 45.12 -0.21 -1.44
C ILE A 19 45.09 -1.74 -1.47
N VAL A 20 45.07 -2.38 -0.32
CA VAL A 20 44.90 -3.82 -0.17
C VAL A 20 43.40 -4.10 -0.16
N ASN A 21 42.91 -4.84 -1.17
CA ASN A 21 41.55 -5.34 -1.20
C ASN A 21 41.35 -6.33 -0.05
N SER A 22 40.43 -6.08 0.87
CA SER A 22 39.86 -7.11 1.72
C SER A 22 38.63 -7.72 1.05
N GLU A 23 38.55 -9.03 1.16
CA GLU A 23 37.54 -9.88 0.53
C GLU A 23 36.10 -9.55 0.95
N ALA A 24 35.17 -9.91 0.07
CA ALA A 24 33.73 -9.69 0.19
C ALA A 24 33.15 -10.34 1.45
N GLY A 25 32.48 -9.56 2.30
CA GLY A 25 31.72 -10.15 3.40
C GLY A 25 31.35 -9.19 4.53
N SER A 26 31.15 -7.90 4.29
CA SER A 26 30.36 -7.03 5.17
C SER A 26 30.21 -5.65 4.51
N VAL A 27 28.98 -5.15 4.49
CA VAL A 27 28.69 -3.81 3.98
C VAL A 27 29.06 -2.82 5.07
N GLU A 28 30.30 -2.30 5.02
CA GLU A 28 30.69 -1.10 5.73
C GLU A 28 30.99 0.02 4.73
N PRO A 29 30.05 0.95 4.49
CA PRO A 29 30.26 1.96 3.46
C PRO A 29 31.14 3.14 3.81
N PRO A 30 31.39 3.57 5.08
CA PRO A 30 32.05 4.84 5.32
C PRO A 30 33.57 4.81 5.46
N SER A 31 34.19 3.67 5.77
CA SER A 31 35.58 3.62 6.21
C SER A 31 36.63 3.98 5.15
N MET A 32 36.31 3.78 3.85
CA MET A 32 37.26 4.08 2.79
C MET A 32 37.34 5.58 2.43
N LEU A 33 36.20 6.27 2.48
CA LEU A 33 36.18 7.72 2.24
C LEU A 33 36.82 8.50 3.40
N GLU A 34 36.61 8.05 4.63
CA GLU A 34 37.27 8.65 5.83
C GLU A 34 38.77 8.55 5.76
N LYS A 35 39.34 7.42 5.34
CA LYS A 35 40.79 7.24 5.22
C LYS A 35 41.44 8.13 4.15
N VAL A 36 40.77 8.33 3.02
CA VAL A 36 41.29 9.19 1.95
C VAL A 36 41.29 10.66 2.37
N VAL A 37 40.26 11.10 3.08
CA VAL A 37 40.18 12.50 3.54
C VAL A 37 41.17 12.78 4.68
N LEU A 38 41.36 11.84 5.62
CA LEU A 38 42.37 11.97 6.69
C LEU A 38 43.79 12.13 6.16
N THR A 39 44.15 11.35 5.14
CA THR A 39 45.53 11.42 4.56
C THR A 39 45.77 12.75 3.86
N GLN A 40 44.73 13.40 3.33
CA GLN A 40 44.87 14.72 2.69
C GLN A 40 44.97 15.87 3.72
N ILE A 41 44.30 15.75 4.86
CA ILE A 41 44.35 16.80 5.92
C ILE A 41 45.65 16.74 6.72
N GLU A 42 46.21 15.56 6.96
CA GLU A 42 47.48 15.40 7.67
C GLU A 42 48.71 15.90 6.91
N ASN A 43 48.63 15.95 5.55
CA ASN A 43 49.76 16.38 4.72
C ASN A 43 49.85 17.90 4.42
N GLY A 44 49.11 18.72 5.16
CA GLY A 44 49.28 20.16 5.28
C GLY A 44 49.80 20.94 4.09
N SER A 45 49.11 20.97 2.96
CA SER A 45 49.41 21.89 1.86
C SER A 45 48.55 23.15 1.99
N VAL A 46 49.17 24.24 2.37
CA VAL A 46 48.60 25.60 2.33
C VAL A 46 48.32 25.94 0.87
N GLY A 47 47.06 26.05 0.50
CA GLY A 47 46.63 26.55 -0.82
C GLY A 47 45.70 25.65 -1.64
N GLN A 48 45.17 24.57 -1.12
CA GLN A 48 44.17 23.75 -1.84
C GLN A 48 42.73 24.19 -1.57
N THR A 49 41.91 24.10 -2.61
CA THR A 49 40.46 24.31 -2.53
C THR A 49 39.83 23.45 -1.45
N PRO A 50 38.91 23.98 -0.64
CA PRO A 50 38.30 23.25 0.46
C PRO A 50 37.62 21.97 -0.04
N HIS A 51 37.94 20.82 0.52
CA HIS A 51 37.37 19.53 0.15
C HIS A 51 36.08 19.25 0.92
N SER A 52 35.14 18.55 0.29
CA SER A 52 33.94 18.02 0.94
C SER A 52 34.13 16.53 1.23
N GLY A 53 33.79 16.07 2.44
CA GLY A 53 33.93 14.65 2.82
C GLY A 53 33.81 14.42 4.32
N TYR A 54 33.98 13.16 4.74
CA TYR A 54 33.95 12.79 6.16
C TYR A 54 35.34 12.86 6.80
N VAL A 55 35.38 13.43 8.00
CA VAL A 55 36.56 13.46 8.86
C VAL A 55 36.14 13.16 10.30
N ASN A 56 36.68 12.12 10.90
CA ASN A 56 36.38 11.69 12.27
C ASN A 56 34.84 11.54 12.51
N GLY A 57 34.12 10.96 11.54
CA GLY A 57 32.69 10.73 11.60
C GLY A 57 31.85 12.02 11.51
N SER A 58 32.41 13.14 11.06
CA SER A 58 31.70 14.37 10.72
C SER A 58 31.87 14.69 9.24
N TYR A 59 30.80 15.10 8.57
CA TYR A 59 30.83 15.52 7.17
C TYR A 59 31.17 17.01 7.08
N TYR A 60 32.10 17.33 6.23
CA TYR A 60 32.54 18.69 5.93
C TYR A 60 32.17 19.06 4.51
N LYS A 61 31.73 20.28 4.32
CA LYS A 61 31.50 20.87 3.01
C LYS A 61 32.34 22.14 2.91
N THR A 62 33.20 22.18 1.92
CA THR A 62 34.15 23.31 1.74
C THR A 62 34.97 23.65 3.01
N ALA A 63 35.50 22.59 3.66
CA ALA A 63 36.30 22.64 4.90
C ALA A 63 35.56 23.06 6.18
N GLU A 64 34.27 23.36 6.11
CA GLU A 64 33.44 23.67 7.28
C GLU A 64 32.55 22.47 7.65
N PRO A 65 32.26 22.27 8.95
CA PRO A 65 31.28 21.24 9.34
C PRO A 65 29.94 21.42 8.60
N ALA A 66 29.47 20.36 8.00
CA ALA A 66 28.24 20.43 7.18
C ALA A 66 27.03 20.82 8.02
N ASN A 67 26.24 21.73 7.50
CA ASN A 67 24.96 22.12 8.06
C ASN A 67 23.90 22.16 6.97
N GLY A 68 22.69 21.71 7.29
CA GLY A 68 21.55 21.74 6.38
C GLY A 68 21.31 20.43 5.66
N TYR A 69 20.42 20.48 4.66
CA TYR A 69 19.99 19.33 3.88
C TYR A 69 20.90 19.13 2.67
N LEU A 70 21.75 18.14 2.73
CA LEU A 70 22.82 17.91 1.78
C LEU A 70 22.84 16.47 1.29
N ASP A 71 23.30 16.29 0.05
CA ASP A 71 23.66 14.99 -0.51
C ASP A 71 25.15 14.75 -0.29
N ASP A 72 25.50 13.64 0.35
CA ASP A 72 26.89 13.28 0.65
C ASP A 72 27.43 12.20 -0.31
N GLY A 73 26.68 11.90 -1.39
CA GLY A 73 27.00 10.88 -2.37
C GLY A 73 26.45 9.48 -2.02
N THR A 74 26.00 9.27 -0.79
CA THR A 74 25.30 8.04 -0.36
C THR A 74 23.80 8.25 -0.19
N GLY A 75 23.37 9.51 -0.10
CA GLY A 75 21.98 9.90 0.02
C GLY A 75 21.80 11.33 0.50
N LYS A 76 20.54 11.71 0.68
CA LYS A 76 20.20 13.04 1.19
C LYS A 76 19.92 12.99 2.68
N TYR A 77 20.71 13.74 3.43
CA TYR A 77 20.70 13.80 4.90
C TYR A 77 20.58 15.24 5.38
N PHE A 78 20.09 15.39 6.60
CA PHE A 78 20.21 16.66 7.30
C PHE A 78 21.40 16.63 8.26
N PHE A 79 22.27 17.62 8.14
CA PHE A 79 23.46 17.75 8.97
C PHE A 79 23.33 18.94 9.92
N LYS A 80 23.82 18.75 11.13
CA LYS A 80 24.08 19.81 12.10
C LYS A 80 25.48 19.59 12.65
N ASP A 81 26.33 20.59 12.49
CA ASP A 81 27.74 20.55 12.92
C ASP A 81 28.47 19.27 12.43
N GLY A 82 28.29 18.96 11.16
CA GLY A 82 28.85 17.78 10.50
C GLY A 82 28.22 16.45 10.85
N LYS A 83 27.25 16.38 11.75
CA LYS A 83 26.58 15.14 12.17
C LYS A 83 25.24 14.97 11.47
N ARG A 84 24.98 13.76 10.95
CA ARG A 84 23.64 13.39 10.43
C ARG A 84 22.61 13.44 11.56
N GLN A 85 21.47 14.04 11.27
CA GLN A 85 20.35 14.13 12.21
C GLN A 85 19.23 13.18 11.82
N SER A 86 18.47 12.70 12.79
CA SER A 86 17.25 11.89 12.60
C SER A 86 16.01 12.62 13.13
N GLY A 87 14.84 12.01 12.94
CA GLY A 87 13.56 12.55 13.39
C GLY A 87 13.07 13.73 12.55
N LEU A 88 12.15 14.51 13.10
CA LEU A 88 11.61 15.70 12.43
C LEU A 88 12.62 16.85 12.46
N GLN A 89 12.92 17.39 11.29
CA GLN A 89 13.83 18.53 11.13
C GLN A 89 13.18 19.60 10.26
N THR A 90 13.18 20.84 10.74
CA THR A 90 12.66 21.98 9.96
C THR A 90 13.83 22.65 9.23
N ILE A 91 13.69 22.77 7.91
CA ILE A 91 14.70 23.30 7.01
C ILE A 91 14.05 24.39 6.17
N GLY A 92 14.37 25.62 6.46
CA GLY A 92 13.67 26.78 5.91
C GLY A 92 12.19 26.77 6.35
N SER A 93 11.28 26.81 5.39
CA SER A 93 9.83 26.74 5.64
C SER A 93 9.25 25.34 5.61
N LYS A 94 10.04 24.29 5.37
CA LYS A 94 9.57 22.91 5.23
C LYS A 94 10.10 22.04 6.38
N THR A 95 9.28 21.09 6.82
CA THR A 95 9.67 20.06 7.79
C THR A 95 9.87 18.73 7.05
N TYR A 96 10.87 17.96 7.46
CA TYR A 96 11.23 16.65 6.92
C TYR A 96 11.34 15.65 8.05
N TYR A 97 11.20 14.36 7.75
CA TYR A 97 11.54 13.30 8.70
C TYR A 97 12.70 12.48 8.17
N PHE A 98 13.70 12.31 9.03
CA PHE A 98 14.88 11.48 8.76
C PHE A 98 14.81 10.22 9.61
N ASP A 99 14.96 9.07 8.97
CA ASP A 99 14.83 7.76 9.61
C ASP A 99 15.87 7.61 10.74
N SER A 100 15.47 7.03 11.87
CA SER A 100 16.30 6.94 13.05
C SER A 100 17.46 5.94 12.95
N VAL A 101 17.41 5.03 11.98
CA VAL A 101 18.45 4.01 11.76
C VAL A 101 19.37 4.43 10.61
N THR A 102 18.79 4.79 9.47
CA THR A 102 19.54 5.11 8.26
C THR A 102 19.91 6.58 8.15
N ASN A 103 19.23 7.47 8.88
CA ASN A 103 19.26 8.93 8.78
C ASN A 103 18.89 9.46 7.38
N LEU A 104 18.35 8.63 6.50
CA LEU A 104 17.85 9.04 5.20
C LEU A 104 16.53 9.78 5.31
N ALA A 105 16.31 10.75 4.42
CA ALA A 105 15.03 11.42 4.30
C ALA A 105 13.96 10.41 3.83
N VAL A 106 12.92 10.30 4.63
CA VAL A 106 11.75 9.44 4.34
C VAL A 106 10.83 10.16 3.38
N LYS A 107 10.25 9.44 2.39
CA LYS A 107 9.44 10.01 1.31
C LYS A 107 8.25 9.12 0.98
N ASN A 108 7.20 9.75 0.41
CA ASN A 108 6.01 9.06 -0.12
C ASN A 108 5.35 8.09 0.86
N GLN A 109 5.34 8.41 2.15
CA GLN A 109 4.73 7.54 3.16
C GLN A 109 4.26 8.32 4.40
N LEU A 110 3.42 7.65 5.18
CA LEU A 110 3.04 8.09 6.51
C LEU A 110 4.13 7.71 7.52
N LYS A 111 4.38 8.60 8.47
CA LYS A 111 5.26 8.33 9.60
C LYS A 111 4.64 8.84 10.88
N SER A 112 4.45 7.95 11.85
CA SER A 112 4.02 8.33 13.18
C SER A 112 5.21 8.74 14.03
N VAL A 113 5.11 9.93 14.63
CA VAL A 113 6.10 10.50 15.56
C VAL A 113 5.34 11.06 16.74
N ASP A 114 5.60 10.52 17.93
CA ASP A 114 4.87 10.84 19.17
C ASP A 114 3.35 10.56 18.99
N LYS A 115 2.52 11.61 19.13
CA LYS A 115 1.07 11.52 19.00
C LYS A 115 0.55 12.03 17.66
N HIS A 116 1.41 12.21 16.69
CA HIS A 116 1.06 12.77 15.39
C HIS A 116 1.49 11.85 14.26
N THR A 117 0.71 11.84 13.20
CA THR A 117 1.06 11.18 11.94
C THR A 117 1.35 12.24 10.89
N TYR A 118 2.45 12.08 10.19
CA TYR A 118 2.91 12.98 9.15
C TYR A 118 2.90 12.26 7.81
N TYR A 119 2.36 12.89 6.77
CA TYR A 119 2.59 12.46 5.40
C TYR A 119 3.80 13.18 4.83
N LEU A 120 4.73 12.40 4.34
CA LEU A 120 5.98 12.85 3.72
C LEU A 120 5.84 12.73 2.20
N ALA A 121 5.90 13.86 1.52
CA ALA A 121 5.72 13.95 0.07
C ALA A 121 6.90 13.32 -0.70
N SER A 122 6.86 13.34 -2.03
CA SER A 122 7.91 12.80 -2.90
C SER A 122 9.25 13.52 -2.75
N ASP A 123 9.24 14.80 -2.35
CA ASP A 123 10.43 15.56 -2.02
C ASP A 123 10.93 15.31 -0.58
N GLY A 124 10.18 14.54 0.23
CA GLY A 124 10.46 14.23 1.64
C GLY A 124 9.90 15.26 2.62
N SER A 125 9.31 16.35 2.15
CA SER A 125 8.72 17.36 3.05
C SER A 125 7.41 16.87 3.67
N VAL A 126 7.11 17.31 4.89
CA VAL A 126 5.82 17.12 5.53
C VAL A 126 4.77 17.93 4.76
N GLN A 127 3.85 17.23 4.13
CA GLN A 127 2.72 17.82 3.42
C GLN A 127 1.50 17.98 4.33
N TYR A 128 1.26 16.97 5.17
CA TYR A 128 0.15 16.97 6.13
C TYR A 128 0.61 16.51 7.51
N ARG A 129 0.04 17.09 8.54
CA ARG A 129 0.12 16.64 9.93
C ARG A 129 -1.26 16.28 10.41
N ILE A 130 -1.44 15.02 10.78
CA ILE A 130 -2.70 14.50 11.33
C ILE A 130 -2.59 14.49 12.84
N ASN A 131 -3.50 15.16 13.50
CA ASN A 131 -3.52 15.22 14.96
C ASN A 131 -4.28 14.01 15.52
N GLY A 132 -3.69 13.34 16.50
CA GLY A 132 -4.29 12.19 17.19
C GLY A 132 -4.00 10.84 16.56
N ASN A 133 -4.46 9.77 17.22
CA ASN A 133 -4.38 8.42 16.70
C ASN A 133 -5.48 8.22 15.65
N PHE A 134 -5.12 8.04 14.40
CA PHE A 134 -6.09 7.65 13.39
C PHE A 134 -6.43 6.15 13.53
N GLN A 135 -7.70 5.84 13.27
CA GLN A 135 -8.22 4.47 13.32
C GLN A 135 -8.40 3.86 11.92
N THR A 136 -8.15 4.66 10.88
CA THR A 136 -8.31 4.26 9.48
C THR A 136 -7.48 3.01 9.16
N LYS A 137 -8.08 2.04 8.50
CA LYS A 137 -7.48 0.77 8.12
C LYS A 137 -7.23 0.73 6.61
N LEU A 138 -6.16 0.06 6.18
CA LEU A 138 -5.87 -0.15 4.76
C LEU A 138 -6.36 -1.51 4.30
N ILE A 139 -7.08 -1.51 3.18
CA ILE A 139 -7.59 -2.71 2.50
C ILE A 139 -6.83 -2.85 1.16
N ALA A 140 -6.30 -4.04 0.92
CA ALA A 140 -5.62 -4.36 -0.33
C ALA A 140 -6.65 -4.63 -1.44
N HIS A 141 -6.73 -3.76 -2.45
CA HIS A 141 -7.65 -3.85 -3.57
C HIS A 141 -7.28 -5.02 -4.48
N ARG A 142 -8.18 -6.02 -4.59
CA ARG A 142 -7.94 -7.28 -5.31
C ARG A 142 -6.70 -8.03 -4.84
N GLY A 143 -6.41 -7.94 -3.52
CA GLY A 143 -5.12 -8.30 -2.93
C GLY A 143 -4.03 -7.25 -3.19
N ALA A 144 -2.78 -7.62 -3.05
CA ALA A 144 -1.65 -6.76 -3.38
C ALA A 144 -1.42 -6.71 -4.91
N SER A 145 -2.39 -6.14 -5.64
CA SER A 145 -2.48 -6.15 -7.12
C SER A 145 -1.31 -5.44 -7.82
N ASN A 146 -0.59 -4.55 -7.12
CA ASN A 146 0.65 -3.94 -7.61
C ASN A 146 1.92 -4.82 -7.42
N LEU A 147 1.80 -5.96 -6.75
CA LEU A 147 2.90 -6.89 -6.48
C LEU A 147 2.72 -8.25 -7.17
N ALA A 148 1.49 -8.66 -7.46
CA ALA A 148 1.13 -9.89 -8.14
C ALA A 148 -0.13 -9.68 -9.00
N PRO A 149 -0.49 -10.63 -9.90
CA PRO A 149 -1.73 -10.53 -10.66
C PRO A 149 -2.94 -10.32 -9.73
N GLU A 150 -3.81 -9.36 -10.06
CA GLU A 150 -5.02 -9.06 -9.28
C GLU A 150 -5.87 -10.31 -9.03
N ASN A 151 -6.59 -10.35 -7.91
CA ASN A 151 -7.54 -11.42 -7.61
C ASN A 151 -6.91 -12.84 -7.70
N SER A 152 -5.64 -12.97 -7.36
CA SER A 152 -4.89 -14.24 -7.37
C SER A 152 -4.41 -14.62 -5.98
N ILE A 153 -4.14 -15.90 -5.77
CA ILE A 153 -3.61 -16.40 -4.49
C ILE A 153 -2.32 -15.66 -4.08
N PRO A 154 -1.31 -15.45 -4.96
CA PRO A 154 -0.14 -14.65 -4.60
C PRO A 154 -0.47 -13.21 -4.19
N ALA A 155 -1.45 -12.54 -4.85
CA ALA A 155 -1.84 -11.19 -4.47
C ALA A 155 -2.44 -11.17 -3.05
N PHE A 156 -3.23 -12.16 -2.68
CA PHE A 156 -3.79 -12.28 -1.34
C PHE A 156 -2.71 -12.59 -0.28
N GLN A 157 -1.74 -13.44 -0.59
CA GLN A 157 -0.62 -13.74 0.30
C GLN A 157 0.27 -12.50 0.53
N LEU A 158 0.52 -11.73 -0.52
CA LEU A 158 1.31 -10.50 -0.45
C LEU A 158 0.56 -9.33 0.22
N ALA A 159 -0.75 -9.43 0.39
CA ALA A 159 -1.54 -8.46 1.15
C ALA A 159 -1.29 -8.52 2.66
N LYS A 160 -0.46 -9.45 3.13
CA LYS A 160 -0.06 -9.55 4.53
C LYS A 160 0.50 -8.21 5.03
N GLY A 161 -0.07 -7.71 6.14
CA GLY A 161 0.25 -6.39 6.69
C GLY A 161 -0.84 -5.36 6.44
N SER A 162 -1.78 -5.60 5.51
CA SER A 162 -3.03 -4.85 5.43
C SER A 162 -4.00 -5.30 6.55
N TYR A 163 -5.05 -4.52 6.76
CA TYR A 163 -6.14 -4.92 7.66
C TYR A 163 -7.04 -5.97 7.02
N GLY A 164 -7.20 -5.91 5.70
CA GLY A 164 -8.00 -6.84 4.92
C GLY A 164 -7.61 -6.84 3.45
N ALA A 165 -8.15 -7.76 2.70
CA ALA A 165 -8.04 -7.78 1.25
C ALA A 165 -9.43 -7.83 0.61
N GLU A 166 -9.60 -7.00 -0.39
CA GLU A 166 -10.81 -6.97 -1.19
C GLU A 166 -10.69 -7.97 -2.35
N THR A 167 -11.83 -8.49 -2.78
CA THR A 167 -11.95 -9.41 -3.92
C THR A 167 -13.32 -9.30 -4.58
N ASP A 168 -13.36 -9.61 -5.87
CA ASP A 168 -14.57 -9.62 -6.70
C ASP A 168 -15.03 -11.06 -6.97
N ILE A 169 -16.35 -11.33 -6.90
CA ILE A 169 -16.87 -12.67 -7.15
C ILE A 169 -18.01 -12.72 -8.15
N TRP A 170 -17.99 -13.79 -8.96
CA TRP A 170 -19.03 -14.15 -9.92
C TRP A 170 -19.49 -15.61 -9.76
N LEU A 171 -20.70 -15.91 -10.21
CA LEU A 171 -21.22 -17.28 -10.28
C LEU A 171 -20.88 -17.92 -11.63
N THR A 172 -20.32 -19.12 -11.56
CA THR A 172 -20.13 -19.99 -12.72
C THR A 172 -21.46 -20.59 -13.18
N LYS A 173 -21.44 -21.27 -14.33
CA LYS A 173 -22.60 -22.03 -14.86
C LYS A 173 -23.11 -23.07 -13.86
N ASP A 174 -22.23 -23.74 -13.15
CA ASP A 174 -22.55 -24.76 -12.12
C ASP A 174 -22.61 -24.16 -10.69
N LYS A 175 -22.89 -22.84 -10.62
CA LYS A 175 -23.21 -22.15 -9.37
C LYS A 175 -22.09 -22.19 -8.31
N GLN A 176 -20.84 -22.16 -8.77
CA GLN A 176 -19.69 -21.98 -7.89
C GLN A 176 -19.25 -20.52 -7.88
N TRP A 177 -18.92 -19.98 -6.71
CA TRP A 177 -18.33 -18.64 -6.61
C TRP A 177 -16.85 -18.68 -7.00
N VAL A 178 -16.50 -17.95 -8.06
CA VAL A 178 -15.13 -17.77 -8.57
C VAL A 178 -14.70 -16.32 -8.45
N VAL A 179 -13.42 -16.11 -8.20
CA VAL A 179 -12.81 -14.81 -8.00
C VAL A 179 -12.35 -14.23 -9.35
N SER A 180 -12.93 -13.09 -9.73
CA SER A 180 -12.54 -12.33 -10.92
C SER A 180 -13.17 -10.94 -10.86
N HIS A 181 -12.47 -9.90 -11.31
CA HIS A 181 -13.10 -8.58 -11.46
C HIS A 181 -14.08 -8.56 -12.62
N ASP A 182 -13.70 -9.11 -13.76
CA ASP A 182 -14.53 -9.10 -14.97
C ASP A 182 -15.49 -10.29 -14.99
N GLY A 183 -16.63 -10.12 -15.63
CA GLY A 183 -17.60 -11.21 -15.86
C GLY A 183 -17.15 -12.21 -16.94
N THR A 184 -15.95 -12.03 -17.52
CA THR A 184 -15.33 -12.94 -18.47
C THR A 184 -13.90 -13.28 -18.00
N ILE A 185 -13.36 -14.39 -18.51
CA ILE A 185 -12.00 -14.82 -18.18
C ILE A 185 -10.91 -14.23 -19.09
N ASP A 186 -11.31 -13.49 -20.13
CA ASP A 186 -10.49 -13.11 -21.28
C ASP A 186 -9.30 -12.22 -20.94
N ARG A 187 -9.48 -11.24 -20.07
CA ARG A 187 -8.42 -10.25 -19.76
C ARG A 187 -7.28 -10.82 -18.91
N MET A 188 -7.63 -11.71 -18.00
CA MET A 188 -6.70 -12.19 -16.98
C MET A 188 -6.15 -13.58 -17.26
N THR A 189 -6.76 -14.32 -18.22
CA THR A 189 -6.35 -15.70 -18.50
C THR A 189 -6.14 -15.96 -19.99
N ASN A 190 -5.46 -17.05 -20.31
CA ASN A 190 -5.30 -17.55 -21.67
C ASN A 190 -6.58 -18.21 -22.24
N GLY A 191 -7.70 -18.14 -21.53
CA GLY A 191 -9.01 -18.62 -21.97
C GLY A 191 -9.92 -17.49 -22.42
N HIS A 192 -11.11 -17.88 -22.93
CA HIS A 192 -12.14 -16.97 -23.39
C HIS A 192 -13.52 -17.40 -22.93
N GLY A 193 -14.39 -16.44 -22.68
CA GLY A 193 -15.81 -16.65 -22.41
C GLY A 193 -16.31 -16.06 -21.11
N ALA A 194 -17.64 -15.94 -21.03
CA ALA A 194 -18.29 -15.41 -19.84
C ALA A 194 -18.29 -16.46 -18.71
N ILE A 195 -17.97 -16.03 -17.50
CA ILE A 195 -17.91 -16.89 -16.30
C ILE A 195 -19.24 -17.64 -16.09
N LYS A 196 -20.38 -16.96 -16.29
CA LYS A 196 -21.72 -17.55 -16.15
C LYS A 196 -22.03 -18.70 -17.13
N ASP A 197 -21.28 -18.81 -18.22
CA ASP A 197 -21.48 -19.82 -19.26
C ASP A 197 -20.48 -21.00 -19.15
N LEU A 198 -19.49 -20.89 -18.27
CA LEU A 198 -18.46 -21.88 -18.00
C LEU A 198 -18.65 -22.53 -16.63
N THR A 199 -18.44 -23.85 -16.54
CA THR A 199 -18.33 -24.52 -15.25
C THR A 199 -17.01 -24.18 -14.55
N LEU A 200 -16.95 -24.33 -13.23
CA LEU A 200 -15.70 -24.16 -12.49
C LEU A 200 -14.59 -25.07 -13.03
N ALA A 201 -14.93 -26.31 -13.37
CA ALA A 201 -13.97 -27.25 -13.94
C ALA A 201 -13.39 -26.78 -15.28
N GLN A 202 -14.19 -26.10 -16.12
CA GLN A 202 -13.72 -25.50 -17.37
C GLN A 202 -12.82 -24.29 -17.10
N ILE A 203 -13.22 -23.40 -16.18
CA ILE A 203 -12.44 -22.22 -15.81
C ILE A 203 -11.06 -22.62 -15.26
N LYS A 204 -10.98 -23.64 -14.43
CA LYS A 204 -9.74 -24.14 -13.84
C LYS A 204 -8.74 -24.76 -14.85
N GLN A 205 -9.13 -24.96 -16.09
CA GLN A 205 -8.23 -25.39 -17.16
C GLN A 205 -7.39 -24.24 -17.73
N TYR A 206 -7.80 -23.00 -17.51
CA TYR A 206 -7.12 -21.82 -18.02
C TYR A 206 -6.21 -21.22 -16.93
N HIS A 207 -5.09 -20.66 -17.40
CA HIS A 207 -4.09 -20.05 -16.51
C HIS A 207 -4.14 -18.54 -16.60
N ILE A 208 -3.93 -17.88 -15.46
CA ILE A 208 -3.70 -16.44 -15.41
C ILE A 208 -2.39 -16.16 -16.15
N ASP A 209 -2.45 -15.40 -17.24
CA ASP A 209 -1.33 -15.02 -18.09
C ASP A 209 -1.13 -13.50 -18.19
N SER A 210 -1.90 -12.73 -17.43
CA SER A 210 -1.88 -11.28 -17.40
C SER A 210 -1.77 -10.76 -15.95
N GLY A 211 -1.36 -9.51 -15.82
CA GLY A 211 -1.21 -8.83 -14.53
C GLY A 211 0.24 -8.66 -14.09
N VAL A 212 0.40 -7.93 -12.99
CA VAL A 212 1.71 -7.54 -12.45
C VAL A 212 2.52 -8.77 -12.06
N ASN A 213 3.77 -8.82 -12.54
CA ASN A 213 4.72 -9.92 -12.23
C ASN A 213 4.20 -11.32 -12.58
N VAL A 214 3.25 -11.49 -13.48
CA VAL A 214 2.67 -12.79 -13.84
C VAL A 214 3.73 -13.84 -14.20
N GLY A 215 4.80 -13.43 -14.89
CA GLY A 215 5.91 -14.32 -15.25
C GLY A 215 6.70 -14.94 -14.08
N LYS A 216 6.49 -14.46 -12.85
CA LYS A 216 7.06 -15.07 -11.63
C LYS A 216 6.26 -16.26 -11.12
N TYR A 217 5.04 -16.46 -11.62
CA TYR A 217 4.11 -17.46 -11.14
C TYR A 217 3.75 -18.42 -12.26
N GLN A 218 3.88 -19.71 -12.01
CA GLN A 218 3.51 -20.74 -12.98
C GLN A 218 2.15 -21.34 -12.62
N SER A 219 1.35 -21.63 -13.65
CA SER A 219 0.10 -22.40 -13.51
C SER A 219 -0.94 -21.79 -12.54
N LEU A 220 -0.96 -20.44 -12.37
CA LEU A 220 -2.02 -19.79 -11.63
C LEU A 220 -3.36 -19.96 -12.35
N THR A 221 -4.42 -20.21 -11.58
CA THR A 221 -5.80 -20.22 -12.09
C THR A 221 -6.64 -19.22 -11.29
N LEU A 222 -7.80 -18.80 -11.84
CA LEU A 222 -8.74 -17.98 -11.08
C LEU A 222 -9.13 -18.71 -9.79
N PRO A 223 -9.00 -18.08 -8.61
CA PRO A 223 -9.37 -18.72 -7.36
C PRO A 223 -10.88 -18.91 -7.21
N THR A 224 -11.27 -19.87 -6.42
CA THR A 224 -12.62 -19.94 -5.87
C THR A 224 -12.74 -19.03 -4.64
N LEU A 225 -13.96 -18.67 -4.26
CA LEU A 225 -14.22 -17.99 -2.99
C LEU A 225 -13.65 -18.79 -1.79
N LYS A 226 -13.70 -20.10 -1.82
CA LYS A 226 -13.14 -20.94 -0.75
C LYS A 226 -11.62 -20.80 -0.65
N GLU A 227 -10.91 -20.79 -1.78
CA GLU A 227 -9.45 -20.60 -1.81
C GLU A 227 -9.08 -19.20 -1.28
N TYR A 228 -9.79 -18.14 -1.71
CA TYR A 228 -9.62 -16.80 -1.16
C TYR A 228 -9.84 -16.75 0.36
N LEU A 229 -10.96 -17.28 0.86
CA LEU A 229 -11.27 -17.30 2.29
C LEU A 229 -10.22 -18.07 3.10
N THR A 230 -9.64 -19.12 2.52
CA THR A 230 -8.53 -19.85 3.14
C THR A 230 -7.30 -18.95 3.32
N GLU A 231 -6.95 -18.16 2.30
CA GLU A 231 -5.84 -17.20 2.41
C GLU A 231 -6.13 -16.08 3.43
N MET A 232 -7.38 -15.60 3.49
CA MET A 232 -7.78 -14.62 4.51
C MET A 232 -7.59 -15.16 5.92
N SER A 233 -8.03 -16.40 6.15
CA SER A 233 -7.88 -17.06 7.46
C SER A 233 -6.39 -17.29 7.81
N ASN A 234 -5.61 -17.81 6.86
CA ASN A 234 -4.18 -18.12 7.06
C ASN A 234 -3.34 -16.88 7.37
N ASN A 235 -3.69 -15.74 6.80
CA ASN A 235 -2.96 -14.48 6.95
C ASN A 235 -3.58 -13.53 7.97
N ASN A 236 -4.66 -13.95 8.66
CA ASN A 236 -5.43 -13.11 9.59
C ASN A 236 -5.89 -11.79 8.97
N LEU A 237 -6.38 -11.86 7.73
CA LEU A 237 -6.89 -10.73 6.97
C LEU A 237 -8.42 -10.72 7.00
N ARG A 238 -9.00 -9.52 7.02
CA ARG A 238 -10.44 -9.32 6.88
C ARG A 238 -10.87 -9.52 5.43
N PRO A 239 -11.82 -10.43 5.11
CA PRO A 239 -12.41 -10.50 3.77
C PRO A 239 -13.32 -9.30 3.49
N ILE A 240 -13.09 -8.64 2.36
CA ILE A 240 -14.01 -7.67 1.76
C ILE A 240 -14.42 -8.25 0.41
N ILE A 241 -15.68 -8.64 0.26
CA ILE A 241 -16.13 -9.49 -0.86
C ILE A 241 -17.14 -8.71 -1.71
N GLU A 242 -16.74 -8.29 -2.90
CA GLU A 242 -17.64 -7.62 -3.84
C GLU A 242 -18.46 -8.65 -4.65
N ILE A 243 -19.77 -8.61 -4.50
CA ILE A 243 -20.68 -9.33 -5.40
C ILE A 243 -20.83 -8.52 -6.69
N LYS A 244 -20.26 -9.03 -7.78
CA LYS A 244 -20.43 -8.50 -9.15
C LYS A 244 -21.67 -9.08 -9.83
N GLN A 245 -22.10 -10.26 -9.41
CA GLN A 245 -23.24 -10.96 -9.98
C GLN A 245 -24.54 -10.16 -9.82
N PRO A 246 -25.33 -9.93 -10.90
CA PRO A 246 -26.61 -9.28 -10.79
C PRO A 246 -27.57 -10.04 -9.87
N ALA A 247 -28.31 -9.31 -9.02
CA ALA A 247 -29.28 -9.90 -8.09
C ALA A 247 -30.31 -10.80 -8.79
N SER A 248 -30.78 -10.40 -9.98
CA SER A 248 -31.73 -11.17 -10.78
C SER A 248 -31.18 -12.51 -11.30
N GLN A 249 -29.90 -12.76 -11.19
CA GLN A 249 -29.21 -14.00 -11.61
C GLN A 249 -28.73 -14.84 -10.42
N MET A 250 -29.04 -14.42 -9.20
CA MET A 250 -28.74 -15.16 -7.97
C MET A 250 -30.01 -15.73 -7.36
N SER A 251 -30.01 -17.01 -7.01
CA SER A 251 -31.02 -17.65 -6.17
C SER A 251 -30.71 -17.45 -4.67
N ASP A 252 -31.68 -17.69 -3.80
CA ASP A 252 -31.47 -17.74 -2.35
C ASP A 252 -30.39 -18.75 -1.97
N GLY A 253 -30.32 -19.90 -2.67
CA GLY A 253 -29.29 -20.91 -2.46
C GLY A 253 -27.87 -20.41 -2.77
N ASP A 254 -27.71 -19.59 -3.81
CA ASP A 254 -26.43 -19.02 -4.18
C ASP A 254 -25.92 -18.07 -3.08
N VAL A 255 -26.81 -17.22 -2.54
CA VAL A 255 -26.51 -16.31 -1.43
C VAL A 255 -26.24 -17.07 -0.13
N GLN A 256 -27.05 -18.10 0.18
CA GLN A 256 -26.83 -18.96 1.35
C GLN A 256 -25.48 -19.67 1.28
N ASN A 257 -25.07 -20.13 0.09
CA ASN A 257 -23.74 -20.73 -0.12
C ASN A 257 -22.60 -19.75 0.12
N LEU A 258 -22.73 -18.49 -0.31
CA LEU A 258 -21.77 -17.42 0.00
C LEU A 258 -21.65 -17.22 1.52
N ILE A 259 -22.77 -17.03 2.20
CA ILE A 259 -22.81 -16.81 3.66
C ILE A 259 -22.24 -18.03 4.40
N ALA A 260 -22.60 -19.25 3.97
CA ALA A 260 -22.09 -20.49 4.55
C ALA A 260 -20.56 -20.64 4.36
N ALA A 261 -20.03 -20.27 3.17
CA ALA A 261 -18.59 -20.30 2.93
C ALA A 261 -17.84 -19.40 3.91
N VAL A 262 -18.32 -18.17 4.13
CA VAL A 262 -17.74 -17.22 5.09
C VAL A 262 -17.83 -17.76 6.53
N LYS A 263 -18.95 -18.34 6.91
CA LYS A 263 -19.14 -18.97 8.24
C LYS A 263 -18.19 -20.15 8.44
N ASN A 264 -18.10 -21.04 7.46
CA ASN A 264 -17.24 -22.23 7.52
C ASN A 264 -15.75 -21.90 7.59
N ALA A 265 -15.34 -20.76 7.03
CA ALA A 265 -13.96 -20.24 7.16
C ALA A 265 -13.69 -19.60 8.53
N GLY A 266 -14.69 -19.46 9.41
CA GLY A 266 -14.55 -18.80 10.71
C GLY A 266 -14.47 -17.25 10.62
N LEU A 267 -14.77 -16.67 9.45
CA LEU A 267 -14.54 -15.25 9.16
C LEU A 267 -15.83 -14.40 9.21
N TYR A 268 -16.95 -14.98 9.58
CA TYR A 268 -18.27 -14.35 9.54
C TYR A 268 -18.36 -13.00 10.26
N ASN A 269 -17.81 -12.92 11.45
CA ASN A 269 -17.85 -11.69 12.26
C ASN A 269 -16.77 -10.66 11.83
N ASN A 270 -15.85 -11.06 10.98
CA ASN A 270 -14.74 -10.25 10.51
C ASN A 270 -14.74 -10.07 8.98
N SER A 271 -15.88 -10.21 8.33
CA SER A 271 -16.02 -10.01 6.88
C SER A 271 -17.00 -8.90 6.56
N THR A 272 -16.94 -8.40 5.35
CA THR A 272 -17.92 -7.48 4.78
C THR A 272 -18.26 -7.90 3.36
N ILE A 273 -19.55 -7.93 3.03
CA ILE A 273 -20.03 -8.09 1.67
C ILE A 273 -20.32 -6.71 1.11
N ILE A 274 -19.78 -6.43 -0.06
CA ILE A 274 -19.94 -5.14 -0.74
C ILE A 274 -20.50 -5.35 -2.15
N SER A 275 -21.15 -4.36 -2.73
CA SER A 275 -21.59 -4.35 -4.12
C SER A 275 -22.00 -2.95 -4.58
N LEU A 276 -21.77 -2.65 -5.85
CA LEU A 276 -22.38 -1.50 -6.56
C LEU A 276 -23.89 -1.69 -6.75
N GLN A 277 -24.39 -2.92 -6.65
CA GLN A 277 -25.79 -3.26 -6.86
C GLN A 277 -26.50 -3.37 -5.51
N CYS A 278 -27.26 -2.34 -5.14
CA CYS A 278 -28.03 -2.32 -3.89
C CYS A 278 -28.95 -3.55 -3.77
N GLU A 279 -29.56 -3.99 -4.87
CA GLU A 279 -30.45 -5.17 -4.88
C GLU A 279 -29.73 -6.48 -4.53
N ALA A 280 -28.44 -6.63 -4.91
CA ALA A 280 -27.65 -7.78 -4.49
C ALA A 280 -27.44 -7.80 -2.96
N LEU A 281 -27.13 -6.64 -2.38
CA LEU A 281 -27.00 -6.50 -0.93
C LEU A 281 -28.32 -6.67 -0.19
N LYS A 282 -29.44 -6.20 -0.76
CA LYS A 282 -30.79 -6.43 -0.21
C LYS A 282 -31.12 -7.92 -0.19
N HIS A 283 -30.74 -8.66 -1.22
CA HIS A 283 -30.91 -10.11 -1.24
C HIS A 283 -30.12 -10.79 -0.11
N VAL A 284 -28.85 -10.39 0.07
CA VAL A 284 -28.04 -10.89 1.21
C VAL A 284 -28.67 -10.51 2.55
N TYR A 285 -29.10 -9.25 2.71
CA TYR A 285 -29.74 -8.77 3.94
C TYR A 285 -31.05 -9.48 4.25
N ALA A 286 -31.82 -9.86 3.24
CA ALA A 286 -33.07 -10.62 3.44
C ALA A 286 -32.81 -11.98 4.09
N LEU A 287 -31.70 -12.64 3.72
CA LEU A 287 -31.34 -13.97 4.20
C LEU A 287 -30.49 -13.97 5.47
N ASP A 288 -29.70 -12.91 5.70
CA ASP A 288 -28.89 -12.78 6.93
C ASP A 288 -28.79 -11.29 7.37
N LYS A 289 -29.56 -10.93 8.40
CA LYS A 289 -29.61 -9.57 8.96
C LYS A 289 -28.36 -9.15 9.74
N LYS A 290 -27.44 -10.08 9.98
CA LYS A 290 -26.28 -9.83 10.87
C LYS A 290 -24.96 -9.67 10.12
N ILE A 291 -24.88 -10.19 8.90
CA ILE A 291 -23.68 -10.06 8.08
C ILE A 291 -23.39 -8.58 7.78
N SER A 292 -22.14 -8.21 7.80
CA SER A 292 -21.73 -6.83 7.53
C SER A 292 -21.87 -6.51 6.04
N LEU A 293 -22.55 -5.40 5.74
CA LEU A 293 -22.78 -4.92 4.39
C LEU A 293 -22.28 -3.50 4.19
N GLU A 294 -21.75 -3.20 3.01
CA GLU A 294 -21.45 -1.84 2.59
C GLU A 294 -21.85 -1.64 1.13
N LEU A 295 -22.53 -0.55 0.87
CA LEU A 295 -22.90 -0.14 -0.47
C LEU A 295 -21.70 0.52 -1.15
N LEU A 296 -21.23 -0.07 -2.24
CA LEU A 296 -20.28 0.59 -3.12
C LEU A 296 -20.98 1.71 -3.89
N TRP A 297 -20.30 2.86 -4.03
CA TRP A 297 -20.89 4.02 -4.69
C TRP A 297 -19.88 4.79 -5.54
N ASP A 298 -20.22 5.01 -6.82
CA ASP A 298 -19.35 5.68 -7.80
C ASP A 298 -20.00 6.92 -8.44
N SER A 299 -20.99 7.51 -7.81
CA SER A 299 -21.60 8.71 -8.36
C SER A 299 -21.73 9.82 -7.33
N ALA A 300 -21.83 11.06 -7.82
CA ALA A 300 -22.23 12.17 -6.96
C ALA A 300 -23.63 11.88 -6.41
N SER A 301 -23.85 12.10 -5.13
CA SER A 301 -25.08 11.70 -4.47
C SER A 301 -25.61 12.76 -3.55
N ASP A 302 -26.90 12.87 -3.54
CA ASP A 302 -27.63 13.46 -2.44
C ASP A 302 -27.44 12.56 -1.19
N PRO A 303 -26.96 13.12 -0.06
CA PRO A 303 -26.82 12.39 1.19
C PRO A 303 -28.13 11.77 1.69
N VAL A 304 -29.30 12.35 1.36
CA VAL A 304 -30.61 11.81 1.71
C VAL A 304 -30.87 10.52 0.97
N GLN A 305 -30.71 10.50 -0.35
CA GLN A 305 -30.88 9.28 -1.18
C GLN A 305 -29.93 8.17 -0.74
N LEU A 306 -28.68 8.49 -0.42
CA LEU A 306 -27.73 7.51 0.11
C LEU A 306 -28.19 6.92 1.43
N SER A 307 -28.67 7.78 2.34
CA SER A 307 -29.19 7.34 3.64
C SER A 307 -30.38 6.42 3.49
N GLU A 308 -31.30 6.71 2.57
CA GLU A 308 -32.45 5.85 2.24
C GLU A 308 -32.00 4.47 1.76
N LYS A 309 -31.09 4.41 0.79
CA LYS A 309 -30.54 3.12 0.29
C LYS A 309 -29.84 2.32 1.39
N LEU A 310 -29.06 2.98 2.25
CA LEU A 310 -28.40 2.31 3.37
C LEU A 310 -29.40 1.80 4.41
N ASN A 311 -30.53 2.51 4.62
CA ASN A 311 -31.61 2.03 5.50
C ASN A 311 -32.26 0.75 5.01
N GLU A 312 -32.39 0.57 3.69
CA GLU A 312 -32.88 -0.68 3.09
C GLU A 312 -31.96 -1.89 3.38
N LEU A 313 -30.65 -1.63 3.59
CA LEU A 313 -29.63 -2.62 3.93
C LEU A 313 -29.45 -2.81 5.44
N GLY A 314 -30.24 -2.10 6.24
CA GLY A 314 -30.25 -2.19 7.70
C GLY A 314 -29.44 -1.10 8.41
N PRO A 315 -29.60 -1.01 9.73
CA PRO A 315 -29.06 0.11 10.51
C PRO A 315 -27.53 0.13 10.60
N LYS A 316 -26.88 -1.01 10.32
CA LYS A 316 -25.41 -1.16 10.39
C LYS A 316 -24.72 -1.11 9.04
N ALA A 317 -25.47 -1.00 7.95
CA ALA A 317 -24.87 -0.93 6.62
C ALA A 317 -23.98 0.31 6.49
N GLY A 318 -22.79 0.12 5.94
CA GLY A 318 -21.82 1.19 5.66
C GLY A 318 -21.86 1.65 4.22
N LEU A 319 -21.12 2.68 3.92
CA LEU A 319 -20.86 3.21 2.59
C LEU A 319 -19.39 3.00 2.25
N ASP A 320 -19.11 2.48 1.06
CA ASP A 320 -17.79 2.43 0.47
C ASP A 320 -17.80 3.20 -0.86
N ILE A 321 -17.32 4.44 -0.84
CA ILE A 321 -17.52 5.40 -1.92
C ILE A 321 -16.22 5.70 -2.67
N ASN A 322 -16.32 5.88 -4.00
CA ASN A 322 -15.23 6.50 -4.74
C ASN A 322 -14.81 7.81 -4.07
N GLY A 323 -13.57 7.89 -3.61
CA GLY A 323 -13.08 9.02 -2.81
C GLY A 323 -13.32 10.37 -3.49
N LYS A 324 -13.21 10.45 -4.83
CA LYS A 324 -13.48 11.67 -5.61
C LYS A 324 -14.94 12.13 -5.58
N LYS A 325 -15.85 11.29 -5.12
CA LYS A 325 -17.28 11.57 -4.99
C LYS A 325 -17.71 11.89 -3.57
N LEU A 326 -16.79 11.73 -2.59
CA LEU A 326 -17.05 11.99 -1.20
C LEU A 326 -17.22 13.50 -0.94
N THR A 327 -18.28 13.85 -0.22
CA THR A 327 -18.58 15.24 0.16
C THR A 327 -18.65 15.39 1.69
N SER A 328 -18.45 16.61 2.18
CA SER A 328 -18.61 16.89 3.61
C SER A 328 -20.01 16.61 4.12
N GLN A 329 -21.04 16.82 3.29
CA GLN A 329 -22.43 16.51 3.62
C GLN A 329 -22.64 15.01 3.77
N THR A 330 -22.06 14.18 2.87
CA THR A 330 -22.11 12.72 2.97
C THR A 330 -21.44 12.24 4.27
N ILE A 331 -20.25 12.77 4.59
CA ILE A 331 -19.53 12.43 5.82
C ILE A 331 -20.42 12.75 7.04
N GLN A 332 -20.97 13.97 7.10
CA GLN A 332 -21.80 14.39 8.22
C GLN A 332 -23.05 13.53 8.39
N ALA A 333 -23.75 13.23 7.30
CA ALA A 333 -24.96 12.41 7.34
C ALA A 333 -24.67 10.99 7.85
N LEU A 334 -23.59 10.36 7.40
CA LEU A 334 -23.20 9.02 7.84
C LEU A 334 -22.75 9.00 9.31
N ARG A 335 -21.97 9.99 9.73
CA ARG A 335 -21.50 10.09 11.13
C ARG A 335 -22.65 10.33 12.12
N GLN A 336 -23.64 11.11 11.74
CA GLN A 336 -24.86 11.30 12.55
C GLN A 336 -25.64 9.99 12.73
N GLN A 337 -25.56 9.08 11.76
CA GLN A 337 -26.20 7.76 11.80
C GLN A 337 -25.31 6.67 12.41
N GLY A 338 -24.07 6.98 12.81
CA GLY A 338 -23.09 6.02 13.32
C GLY A 338 -22.68 4.95 12.29
N ARG A 339 -22.78 5.26 11.00
CA ARG A 339 -22.43 4.35 9.91
C ARG A 339 -20.95 4.39 9.58
N ARG A 340 -20.42 3.27 9.10
CA ARG A 340 -19.06 3.20 8.57
C ARG A 340 -18.98 3.91 7.23
N LEU A 341 -17.82 4.51 6.99
CA LEU A 341 -17.48 5.23 5.78
C LEU A 341 -16.10 4.78 5.29
N ASN A 342 -16.08 4.10 4.17
CA ASN A 342 -14.89 3.63 3.49
C ASN A 342 -14.72 4.36 2.15
N VAL A 343 -13.52 4.37 1.61
CA VAL A 343 -13.21 5.00 0.31
C VAL A 343 -12.32 4.12 -0.56
N TRP A 344 -12.54 4.16 -1.88
CA TRP A 344 -11.79 3.42 -2.89
C TRP A 344 -11.60 4.24 -4.18
N THR A 345 -10.70 3.93 -5.13
CA THR A 345 -9.40 3.33 -4.83
C THR A 345 -8.45 4.49 -4.65
N ILE A 346 -7.82 4.59 -3.50
CA ILE A 346 -7.07 5.77 -3.07
C ILE A 346 -5.58 5.52 -3.23
N SER A 347 -4.87 6.46 -3.84
CA SER A 347 -3.42 6.41 -3.94
C SER A 347 -2.74 6.78 -2.61
N PRO A 348 -1.55 6.26 -2.30
CA PRO A 348 -0.85 6.56 -1.04
C PRO A 348 -0.64 8.05 -0.77
N SER A 349 -0.48 8.85 -1.82
CA SER A 349 -0.33 10.31 -1.69
C SER A 349 -1.58 11.01 -1.15
N GLU A 350 -2.76 10.38 -1.26
CA GLU A 350 -4.04 10.93 -0.83
C GLU A 350 -4.47 10.42 0.57
N PHE A 351 -3.78 9.41 1.13
CA PHE A 351 -4.12 8.85 2.43
C PHE A 351 -4.28 9.92 3.52
N PRO A 352 -3.38 10.91 3.68
CA PRO A 352 -3.50 11.90 4.73
C PRO A 352 -4.78 12.72 4.66
N TYR A 353 -5.26 13.00 3.47
CA TYR A 353 -6.50 13.72 3.25
C TYR A 353 -7.69 12.91 3.77
N TYR A 354 -7.84 11.65 3.35
CA TYR A 354 -8.96 10.80 3.76
C TYR A 354 -8.88 10.38 5.23
N ILE A 355 -7.68 10.12 5.75
CA ILE A 355 -7.46 9.89 7.18
C ILE A 355 -7.86 11.13 7.99
N GLY A 356 -7.51 12.33 7.52
CA GLY A 356 -7.92 13.60 8.11
C GLY A 356 -9.43 13.83 8.11
N LEU A 357 -10.15 13.27 7.13
CA LEU A 357 -11.62 13.25 7.09
C LEU A 357 -12.23 12.20 8.02
N GLY A 358 -11.40 11.33 8.61
CA GLY A 358 -11.82 10.32 9.56
C GLY A 358 -12.53 9.13 8.91
N VAL A 359 -12.19 8.74 7.66
CA VAL A 359 -12.73 7.52 7.06
C VAL A 359 -12.28 6.28 7.83
N ASP A 360 -13.11 5.25 7.86
CA ASP A 360 -12.83 4.03 8.63
C ASP A 360 -11.87 3.10 7.90
N GLU A 361 -12.03 2.96 6.58
CA GLU A 361 -11.19 2.10 5.75
C GLU A 361 -10.83 2.81 4.44
N ILE A 362 -9.66 2.52 3.90
CA ILE A 362 -9.17 2.95 2.59
C ILE A 362 -8.79 1.72 1.77
N THR A 363 -9.49 1.48 0.69
CA THR A 363 -9.12 0.46 -0.30
C THR A 363 -8.12 1.05 -1.29
N THR A 364 -7.00 0.35 -1.50
CA THR A 364 -5.84 0.89 -2.24
C THR A 364 -5.07 -0.18 -3.00
N ASP A 365 -4.42 0.25 -4.11
CA ASP A 365 -3.42 -0.52 -4.86
C ASP A 365 -1.98 -0.28 -4.34
N ALA A 366 -1.79 0.13 -3.11
CA ALA A 366 -0.47 0.41 -2.55
C ALA A 366 0.44 -0.83 -2.52
N ASN A 367 1.75 -0.60 -2.63
CA ASN A 367 2.77 -1.67 -2.52
C ASN A 367 3.09 -2.04 -1.07
N SER A 368 2.63 -1.24 -0.12
CA SER A 368 2.82 -1.44 1.32
C SER A 368 1.57 -0.99 2.05
N PHE A 369 1.13 -1.79 2.99
CA PHE A 369 -0.07 -1.57 3.80
C PHE A 369 0.27 -1.18 5.25
N SER A 370 1.53 -0.84 5.52
CA SER A 370 1.95 -0.33 6.82
C SER A 370 1.78 1.19 6.86
N LEU A 371 1.05 1.66 7.86
CA LEU A 371 0.94 3.08 8.21
C LEU A 371 1.96 3.48 9.31
N ASN A 372 2.93 2.58 9.60
CA ASN A 372 3.95 2.75 10.64
C ASN A 372 5.21 3.44 10.11
#